data_95dcbb6e6e0fa660debe5d45bcb2af31
#
_entry.id   95dcbb6e6e0fa660debe5d45bcb2af31
#
_cell.length_a   1.000
_cell.length_b   1.000
_cell.length_c   1.000
_cell.angle_alpha   90.00
_cell.angle_beta   90.00
_cell.angle_gamma   90.00
#
_symmetry.space_group_name_H-M   'P 1'
#
loop_
_entity.id
_entity.type
_entity.pdbx_description
1 polymer ?
#
loop_
_entity_poly.entity_id
_entity_poly.type
_entity_poly.pdbx_seq_one_letter_code
_entity_poly.pdbx_strand_id
1 'polypeptide(L)'
;MSSIKIRSKRLKESTQIRILIAHPMEHGNNQDKITHQLIPAHFIRILTVTCNQKVVVSCEMGDSTPKDPYLAFMLKHGKTGDKITVNWLDNLGNIDSEEHIIN
;
A
#
# COMPACT_ATOMS: atom_id res chain seq x y z
N MET A 1 13.63 -7.24 1.98
CA MET A 1 12.81 -6.94 0.77
C MET A 1 11.55 -6.22 1.18
N SER A 2 11.15 -5.23 0.39
CA SER A 2 9.91 -4.51 0.66
C SER A 2 8.70 -5.32 0.23
N SER A 3 7.62 -5.21 0.99
CA SER A 3 6.31 -5.77 0.62
C SER A 3 5.60 -4.93 -0.45
N ILE A 4 6.14 -3.78 -0.80
CA ILE A 4 5.48 -2.77 -1.63
C ILE A 4 6.12 -2.74 -3.01
N LYS A 5 5.28 -2.80 -4.04
CA LYS A 5 5.71 -2.59 -5.42
C LYS A 5 5.03 -1.35 -5.97
N ILE A 6 5.81 -0.43 -6.52
CA ILE A 6 5.32 0.83 -7.06
C ILE A 6 5.68 0.88 -8.55
N ARG A 7 4.70 1.23 -9.37
CA ARG A 7 4.91 1.45 -10.79
C ARG A 7 4.32 2.79 -11.19
N SER A 8 4.99 3.46 -12.12
CA SER A 8 4.51 4.74 -12.63
C SER A 8 4.50 4.73 -14.16
N LYS A 9 3.56 5.46 -14.72
CA LYS A 9 3.47 5.66 -16.16
C LYS A 9 3.17 7.12 -16.44
N ARG A 10 4.10 7.79 -17.13
CA ARG A 10 3.89 9.18 -17.53
C ARG A 10 2.87 9.24 -18.66
N LEU A 11 1.87 10.08 -18.48
CA LEU A 11 0.90 10.42 -19.52
C LEU A 11 1.15 11.89 -19.91
N LYS A 12 0.33 12.42 -20.81
CA LYS A 12 0.58 13.75 -21.36
C LYS A 12 0.68 14.84 -20.29
N GLU A 13 -0.25 14.83 -19.33
CA GLU A 13 -0.32 15.89 -18.30
C GLU A 13 -0.34 15.35 -16.88
N SER A 14 -0.17 14.04 -16.71
CA SER A 14 -0.28 13.39 -15.41
C SER A 14 0.58 12.15 -15.35
N THR A 15 0.69 11.57 -14.18
CA THR A 15 1.39 10.30 -13.99
C THR A 15 0.43 9.32 -13.32
N GLN A 16 0.29 8.14 -13.90
CA GLN A 16 -0.43 7.05 -13.26
C GLN A 16 0.48 6.35 -12.26
N ILE A 17 0.01 6.21 -11.03
CA ILE A 17 0.72 5.48 -9.98
C ILE A 17 -0.06 4.21 -9.68
N ARG A 18 0.62 3.08 -9.64
CA ARG A 18 0.05 1.78 -9.26
C ARG A 18 0.87 1.19 -8.14
N ILE A 19 0.20 0.76 -7.08
CA ILE A 19 0.82 0.24 -5.88
C ILE A 19 0.20 -1.11 -5.57
N LEU A 20 1.05 -2.12 -5.38
CA LEU A 20 0.65 -3.45 -4.94
C LEU A 20 1.41 -3.77 -3.66
N ILE A 21 0.69 -4.21 -2.64
CA ILE A 21 1.26 -4.51 -1.34
C ILE A 21 1.04 -5.99 -1.02
N ALA A 22 2.11 -6.71 -0.69
CA ALA A 22 2.01 -8.08 -0.21
C ALA A 22 1.71 -8.05 1.29
N HIS A 23 0.46 -8.30 1.67
CA HIS A 23 0.03 -8.31 3.08
C HIS A 23 -1.13 -9.28 3.23
N PRO A 24 -1.17 -10.09 4.31
CA PRO A 24 -2.21 -11.10 4.47
C PRO A 24 -3.62 -10.55 4.63
N MET A 25 -3.79 -9.36 5.22
CA MET A 25 -5.10 -8.74 5.44
C MET A 25 -6.11 -9.69 6.08
N GLU A 26 -5.68 -10.32 7.20
CA GLU A 26 -6.53 -11.26 7.94
C GLU A 26 -7.50 -10.50 8.84
N HIS A 27 -8.79 -10.86 8.78
CA HIS A 27 -9.82 -10.18 9.56
C HIS A 27 -10.09 -10.82 10.92
N GLY A 28 -9.45 -11.97 11.24
CA GLY A 28 -9.60 -12.63 12.53
C GLY A 28 -10.70 -13.68 12.58
N ASN A 29 -11.42 -13.90 11.49
CA ASN A 29 -12.52 -14.86 11.44
C ASN A 29 -12.19 -16.14 10.63
N ASN A 30 -10.99 -16.19 10.02
CA ASN A 30 -10.54 -17.38 9.31
C ASN A 30 -9.95 -18.40 10.27
N GLN A 31 -10.14 -19.68 9.96
CA GLN A 31 -9.55 -20.78 10.73
C GLN A 31 -8.37 -21.37 9.97
N ASP A 32 -7.35 -21.77 10.71
CA ASP A 32 -6.26 -22.56 10.17
C ASP A 32 -6.80 -23.94 9.79
N LYS A 33 -6.47 -24.43 8.61
CA LYS A 33 -6.99 -25.68 8.07
C LYS A 33 -6.46 -26.90 8.82
N ILE A 34 -5.33 -26.78 9.49
CA ILE A 34 -4.70 -27.88 10.20
C ILE A 34 -5.08 -27.88 11.67
N THR A 35 -4.94 -26.72 12.34
CA THR A 35 -5.16 -26.60 13.79
C THR A 35 -6.59 -26.27 14.15
N HIS A 36 -7.41 -25.78 13.21
CA HIS A 36 -8.77 -25.30 13.40
C HIS A 36 -8.86 -24.11 14.36
N GLN A 37 -7.73 -23.48 14.68
CA GLN A 37 -7.70 -22.27 15.49
C GLN A 37 -7.94 -21.06 14.61
N LEU A 38 -8.54 -20.01 15.18
CA LEU A 38 -8.72 -18.75 14.47
C LEU A 38 -7.37 -18.12 14.18
N ILE A 39 -7.19 -17.64 12.95
CA ILE A 39 -6.01 -16.88 12.56
C ILE A 39 -6.19 -15.48 13.12
N PRO A 40 -5.22 -14.96 13.90
CA PRO A 40 -5.34 -13.61 14.46
C PRO A 40 -5.51 -12.54 13.39
N ALA A 41 -6.27 -11.51 13.70
CA ALA A 41 -6.44 -10.37 12.81
C ALA A 41 -5.08 -9.73 12.51
N HIS A 42 -4.78 -9.52 11.23
CA HIS A 42 -3.52 -8.93 10.79
C HIS A 42 -3.78 -8.18 9.50
N PHE A 43 -3.95 -6.87 9.61
CA PHE A 43 -4.33 -6.04 8.47
C PHE A 43 -3.69 -4.66 8.55
N ILE A 44 -3.50 -4.04 7.39
CA ILE A 44 -3.00 -2.68 7.30
C ILE A 44 -4.08 -1.72 7.81
N ARG A 45 -3.71 -0.83 8.72
CA ARG A 45 -4.61 0.21 9.25
C ARG A 45 -4.54 1.49 8.45
N ILE A 46 -3.33 1.94 8.12
CA ILE A 46 -3.11 3.20 7.43
C ILE A 46 -2.08 2.99 6.33
N LEU A 47 -2.42 3.48 5.14
CA LEU A 47 -1.52 3.57 4.00
C LEU A 47 -1.34 5.04 3.65
N THR A 48 -0.10 5.49 3.54
CA THR A 48 0.22 6.87 3.20
C THR A 48 1.11 6.90 1.97
N VAL A 49 0.77 7.75 1.01
CA VAL A 49 1.59 7.99 -0.18
C VAL A 49 2.00 9.46 -0.18
N THR A 50 3.30 9.69 -0.32
CA THR A 50 3.83 11.04 -0.45
C THR A 50 4.53 11.22 -1.79
N CYS A 51 4.50 12.44 -2.29
CA CYS A 51 5.28 12.85 -3.46
C CYS A 51 6.17 13.99 -3.03
N ASN A 52 7.49 13.80 -3.10
CA ASN A 52 8.48 14.76 -2.64
C ASN A 52 8.19 15.23 -1.20
N GLN A 53 7.88 14.26 -0.32
CA GLN A 53 7.60 14.47 1.11
C GLN A 53 6.26 15.14 1.41
N LYS A 54 5.43 15.35 0.40
CA LYS A 54 4.09 15.91 0.59
C LYS A 54 3.05 14.80 0.45
N VAL A 55 2.15 14.66 1.42
CA VAL A 55 1.11 13.64 1.40
C VAL A 55 0.15 13.90 0.24
N VAL A 56 -0.01 12.90 -0.63
CA VAL A 56 -0.94 12.96 -1.75
C VAL A 56 -2.11 11.99 -1.57
N VAL A 57 -1.92 10.90 -0.83
CA VAL A 57 -2.98 9.95 -0.49
C VAL A 57 -2.77 9.51 0.95
N SER A 58 -3.84 9.50 1.74
CA SER A 58 -3.87 8.87 3.05
C SER A 58 -5.13 8.02 3.10
N CYS A 59 -4.96 6.71 3.29
CA CYS A 59 -6.05 5.76 3.21
C CYS A 59 -6.11 4.92 4.48
N GLU A 60 -7.25 4.96 5.15
CA GLU A 60 -7.51 4.03 6.25
C GLU A 60 -8.02 2.73 5.67
N MET A 61 -7.41 1.63 6.07
CA MET A 61 -7.83 0.30 5.68
C MET A 61 -8.33 -0.44 6.92
N GLY A 62 -9.00 -1.54 6.72
CA GLY A 62 -9.53 -2.30 7.81
C GLY A 62 -9.52 -3.79 7.49
N ASP A 63 -10.17 -4.56 8.36
CA ASP A 63 -10.21 -6.00 8.27
C ASP A 63 -11.05 -6.53 7.10
N SER A 64 -11.78 -5.65 6.40
CA SER A 64 -12.57 -6.04 5.23
C SER A 64 -11.81 -5.86 3.90
N THR A 65 -10.60 -5.30 3.93
CA THR A 65 -9.79 -5.13 2.73
C THR A 65 -9.22 -6.48 2.31
N PRO A 66 -9.34 -6.87 1.01
CA PRO A 66 -8.82 -8.14 0.53
C PRO A 66 -7.30 -8.26 0.66
N LYS A 67 -6.81 -9.50 0.65
CA LYS A 67 -5.39 -9.82 0.64
C LYS A 67 -4.68 -9.12 -0.51
N ASP A 68 -3.43 -8.70 -0.25
CA ASP A 68 -2.56 -8.04 -1.23
C ASP A 68 -3.22 -6.82 -1.85
N PRO A 69 -3.45 -5.77 -1.05
CA PRO A 69 -4.16 -4.58 -1.53
C PRO A 69 -3.50 -3.94 -2.76
N TYR A 70 -4.33 -3.49 -3.66
CA TYR A 70 -3.93 -2.80 -4.87
C TYR A 70 -4.56 -1.41 -4.91
N LEU A 71 -3.73 -0.40 -5.25
CA LEU A 71 -4.18 0.98 -5.33
C LEU A 71 -3.66 1.60 -6.63
N ALA A 72 -4.52 2.28 -7.35
CA ALA A 72 -4.13 3.02 -8.55
C ALA A 72 -4.76 4.39 -8.52
N PHE A 73 -3.99 5.41 -8.88
CA PHE A 73 -4.48 6.77 -8.95
C PHE A 73 -3.68 7.61 -9.94
N MET A 74 -4.23 8.76 -10.30
CA MET A 74 -3.59 9.71 -11.20
C MET A 74 -3.03 10.88 -10.40
N LEU A 75 -1.75 11.18 -10.62
CA LEU A 75 -1.07 12.29 -9.98
C LEU A 75 -0.93 13.41 -11.02
N LYS A 76 -1.76 14.45 -10.90
CA LYS A 76 -1.86 15.49 -11.93
C LYS A 76 -0.56 16.27 -12.13
N HIS A 77 0.16 16.50 -11.06
CA HIS A 77 1.40 17.31 -11.10
C HIS A 77 2.66 16.46 -10.96
N GLY A 78 2.53 15.13 -11.10
CA GLY A 78 3.68 14.25 -11.06
C GLY A 78 4.58 14.43 -12.28
N LYS A 79 5.87 14.54 -12.04
CA LYS A 79 6.88 14.74 -13.09
C LYS A 79 7.96 13.68 -13.01
N THR A 80 8.65 13.48 -14.13
CA THR A 80 9.88 12.67 -14.13
C THR A 80 10.85 13.20 -13.09
N GLY A 81 11.38 12.30 -12.27
CA GLY A 81 12.31 12.66 -11.19
C GLY A 81 11.67 12.85 -9.84
N ASP A 82 10.34 12.99 -9.77
CA ASP A 82 9.66 13.10 -8.48
C ASP A 82 9.74 11.77 -7.72
N LYS A 83 9.86 11.88 -6.40
CA LYS A 83 9.97 10.70 -5.53
C LYS A 83 8.63 10.38 -4.88
N ILE A 84 8.14 9.18 -5.16
CA ILE A 84 6.95 8.62 -4.52
C ILE A 84 7.41 7.74 -3.37
N THR A 85 6.87 7.96 -2.18
CA THR A 85 7.13 7.11 -1.02
C THR A 85 5.81 6.54 -0.54
N VAL A 86 5.76 5.22 -0.36
CA VAL A 86 4.59 4.52 0.15
C VAL A 86 4.94 3.94 1.51
N ASN A 87 4.11 4.21 2.52
CA ASN A 87 4.29 3.67 3.87
C ASN A 87 3.00 3.02 4.32
N TRP A 88 3.11 1.93 5.08
CA TRP A 88 1.94 1.40 5.77
C TRP A 88 2.27 1.02 7.21
N LEU A 89 1.22 1.04 8.03
CA LEU A 89 1.25 0.59 9.43
C LEU A 89 0.09 -0.39 9.61
N ASP A 90 0.38 -1.57 10.17
CA ASP A 90 -0.66 -2.55 10.41
C ASP A 90 -1.10 -2.58 11.89
N ASN A 91 -2.13 -3.40 12.18
CA ASN A 91 -2.69 -3.49 13.54
C ASN A 91 -1.77 -4.14 14.56
N LEU A 92 -0.72 -4.80 14.10
CA LEU A 92 0.29 -5.44 14.98
C LEU A 92 1.49 -4.54 15.23
N GLY A 93 1.48 -3.32 14.67
CA GLY A 93 2.59 -2.38 14.81
C GLY A 93 3.70 -2.54 13.80
N ASN A 94 3.54 -3.43 12.82
CA ASN A 94 4.51 -3.56 11.74
C ASN A 94 4.39 -2.37 10.78
N ILE A 95 5.54 -1.96 10.25
CA ILE A 95 5.61 -0.87 9.27
C ILE A 95 6.46 -1.33 8.09
N ASP A 96 6.20 -0.77 6.92
CA ASP A 96 7.06 -0.93 5.76
C ASP A 96 7.00 0.33 4.91
N SER A 97 8.02 0.52 4.12
CA SER A 97 8.16 1.72 3.29
C SER A 97 8.93 1.38 2.02
N GLU A 98 8.57 1.99 0.92
CA GLU A 98 9.27 1.86 -0.36
C GLU A 98 9.25 3.19 -1.10
N GLU A 99 10.33 3.45 -1.82
CA GLU A 99 10.48 4.66 -2.62
C GLU A 99 10.54 4.31 -4.10
N HIS A 100 10.02 5.20 -4.92
CA HIS A 100 10.02 5.05 -6.38
C HIS A 100 10.22 6.42 -7.02
N ILE A 101 11.15 6.49 -7.97
CA ILE A 101 11.38 7.70 -8.74
C ILE A 101 10.60 7.58 -10.05
N ILE A 102 9.80 8.60 -10.36
CA ILE A 102 9.02 8.62 -11.60
C ILE A 102 9.97 8.73 -12.79
N ASN A 103 9.85 7.80 -13.71
CA ASN A 103 10.68 7.76 -14.91
C ASN A 103 10.27 8.79 -15.96
#